data_6699290fcc6ff462deda91fd38d48692
#
_entry.id   6699290fcc6ff462deda91fd38d48692
#
_cell.length_a   1.000
_cell.length_b   1.000
_cell.length_c   1.000
_cell.angle_alpha   90.00
_cell.angle_beta   90.00
_cell.angle_gamma   90.00
#
_symmetry.space_group_name_H-M   'P 1'
#
loop_
_entity.id
_entity.type
_entity.pdbx_description
1 polymer ?
#
loop_
_entity_poly.entity_id
_entity_poly.type
_entity_poly.pdbx_seq_one_letter_code
_entity_poly.pdbx_strand_id
1 'polypeptide(L)'
;MADIITPAVPQELIDFLHSYPMFLIAGHKEPDGDCIGSSIAMSLFLQRLGKKTKMLSAGPFQRPEIKTDEPLFSAQVPKELMQSPEKTGVIIVDCSGIERTGDIAEQLTSFSSICIDHHATNTTKEAGP
;
A
#
# COMPACT_ATOMS: atom_id res chain seq x y z
N MET A 1 -27.11 8.28 -15.99
CA MET A 1 -26.74 8.04 -15.98
C MET A 1 -26.09 7.49 -15.97
N ALA A 2 -25.88 7.52 -15.99
CA ALA A 2 -25.27 7.22 -15.90
C ALA A 2 -24.71 6.51 -15.99
N ASP A 3 -24.94 6.36 -16.37
CA ASP A 3 -24.27 5.72 -16.41
C ASP A 3 -23.13 5.51 -16.50
N ILE A 4 -23.16 6.28 -16.28
CA ILE A 4 -21.80 6.41 -16.06
C ILE A 4 -21.26 5.23 -15.42
N ILE A 5 -20.20 4.75 -15.91
CA ILE A 5 -19.65 3.58 -15.38
C ILE A 5 -18.61 3.92 -14.39
N THR A 6 -18.94 3.81 -13.16
CA THR A 6 -17.98 3.93 -12.08
C THR A 6 -17.76 2.52 -11.58
N PRO A 7 -16.54 1.99 -11.68
CA PRO A 7 -16.29 0.66 -11.17
C PRO A 7 -16.65 0.59 -9.70
N ALA A 8 -17.37 -0.43 -9.33
CA ALA A 8 -17.69 -0.63 -7.93
C ALA A 8 -16.43 -0.97 -7.17
N VAL A 9 -16.28 -0.43 -5.97
CA VAL A 9 -15.20 -0.79 -5.09
C VAL A 9 -15.48 -2.19 -4.55
N PRO A 10 -14.53 -3.12 -4.65
CA PRO A 10 -14.77 -4.46 -4.15
C PRO A 10 -15.09 -4.47 -2.67
N GLN A 11 -16.07 -5.28 -2.30
CA GLN A 11 -16.48 -5.36 -0.90
C GLN A 11 -15.33 -5.84 -0.01
N GLU A 12 -14.49 -6.72 -0.51
CA GLU A 12 -13.37 -7.20 0.27
C GLU A 12 -12.37 -6.09 0.60
N LEU A 13 -12.22 -5.10 -0.28
CA LEU A 13 -11.39 -3.95 0.02
C LEU A 13 -12.02 -3.13 1.13
N ILE A 14 -13.31 -2.88 1.04
CA ILE A 14 -14.02 -2.12 2.05
C ILE A 14 -13.89 -2.82 3.41
N ASP A 15 -14.12 -4.13 3.44
CA ASP A 15 -14.01 -4.89 4.67
C ASP A 15 -12.59 -4.84 5.23
N PHE A 16 -11.59 -4.92 4.36
CA PHE A 16 -10.20 -4.85 4.78
C PHE A 16 -9.90 -3.51 5.44
N LEU A 17 -10.39 -2.41 4.83
CA LEU A 17 -10.16 -1.08 5.37
C LEU A 17 -10.81 -0.89 6.74
N HIS A 18 -11.90 -1.57 7.00
CA HIS A 18 -12.59 -1.48 8.28
C HIS A 18 -12.06 -2.45 9.33
N SER A 19 -11.19 -3.37 8.94
CA SER A 19 -10.75 -4.44 9.84
C SER A 19 -9.60 -4.05 10.76
N TYR A 20 -8.92 -2.95 10.47
CA TYR A 20 -7.72 -2.59 11.21
C TYR A 20 -7.71 -1.12 11.61
N PRO A 21 -7.14 -0.80 12.78
CA PRO A 21 -6.97 0.61 13.16
C PRO A 21 -5.70 1.24 12.59
N MET A 22 -4.78 0.42 12.09
CA MET A 22 -3.48 0.86 11.62
C MET A 22 -3.17 0.23 10.27
N PHE A 23 -2.58 1.00 9.37
CA PHE A 23 -2.20 0.50 8.05
C PHE A 23 -0.77 0.88 7.72
N LEU A 24 -0.05 -0.09 7.15
CA LEU A 24 1.23 0.13 6.50
C LEU A 24 0.97 0.22 5.01
N ILE A 25 1.57 1.19 4.35
CA ILE A 25 1.39 1.40 2.92
C ILE A 25 2.75 1.28 2.26
N ALA A 26 2.86 0.42 1.27
CA ALA A 26 4.13 0.18 0.60
C ALA A 26 3.91 0.03 -0.90
N GLY A 27 4.90 0.44 -1.68
CA GLY A 27 4.91 0.24 -3.12
C GLY A 27 6.16 -0.50 -3.52
N HIS A 28 6.43 -0.51 -4.84
CA HIS A 28 7.59 -1.26 -5.34
C HIS A 28 8.90 -0.56 -4.99
N LYS A 29 9.98 -1.34 -5.00
CA LYS A 29 11.30 -0.75 -4.81
C LYS A 29 11.64 0.17 -5.99
N GLU A 30 12.59 1.06 -5.78
CA GLU A 30 12.95 2.06 -6.78
C GLU A 30 11.70 2.85 -7.20
N PRO A 31 11.04 3.50 -6.23
CA PRO A 31 9.75 4.11 -6.52
C PRO A 31 9.84 5.23 -7.54
N ASP A 32 8.74 5.42 -8.25
CA ASP A 32 8.59 6.54 -9.19
C ASP A 32 7.46 7.45 -8.69
N GLY A 33 7.14 8.46 -9.49
CA GLY A 33 6.11 9.43 -9.11
C GLY A 33 4.75 8.80 -8.84
N ASP A 34 4.37 7.81 -9.65
CA ASP A 34 3.08 7.13 -9.47
C ASP A 34 3.04 6.39 -8.15
N CYS A 35 4.12 5.69 -7.82
CA CYS A 35 4.21 4.92 -6.59
C CYS A 35 4.11 5.84 -5.37
N ILE A 36 4.89 6.92 -5.38
CA ILE A 36 4.91 7.86 -4.26
C ILE A 36 3.57 8.58 -4.14
N GLY A 37 3.02 9.03 -5.26
CA GLY A 37 1.72 9.71 -5.25
C GLY A 37 0.60 8.81 -4.75
N SER A 38 0.60 7.55 -5.18
CA SER A 38 -0.42 6.59 -4.74
C SER A 38 -0.30 6.32 -3.25
N SER A 39 0.92 6.21 -2.74
CA SER A 39 1.14 5.98 -1.31
C SER A 39 0.62 7.14 -0.49
N ILE A 40 0.96 8.36 -0.88
CA ILE A 40 0.53 9.54 -0.15
C ILE A 40 -0.99 9.68 -0.19
N ALA A 41 -1.59 9.47 -1.36
CA ALA A 41 -3.04 9.57 -1.49
C ALA A 41 -3.75 8.55 -0.62
N MET A 42 -3.24 7.33 -0.58
CA MET A 42 -3.84 6.28 0.24
C MET A 42 -3.71 6.62 1.73
N SER A 43 -2.55 7.13 2.12
CA SER A 43 -2.32 7.52 3.50
C SER A 43 -3.32 8.61 3.94
N LEU A 44 -3.49 9.63 3.10
CA LEU A 44 -4.42 10.71 3.43
C LEU A 44 -5.85 10.22 3.50
N PHE A 45 -6.23 9.35 2.59
CA PHE A 45 -7.57 8.78 2.58
C PHE A 45 -7.84 8.01 3.88
N LEU A 46 -6.91 7.16 4.29
CA LEU A 46 -7.06 6.38 5.51
C LEU A 46 -7.10 7.27 6.75
N GLN A 47 -6.30 8.32 6.77
CA GLN A 47 -6.32 9.25 7.90
C GLN A 47 -7.69 9.92 8.00
N ARG A 48 -8.34 10.21 6.89
CA ARG A 48 -9.68 10.76 6.93
C ARG A 48 -10.72 9.76 7.47
N LEU A 49 -10.42 8.48 7.37
CA LEU A 49 -11.26 7.44 7.96
C LEU A 49 -10.93 7.21 9.43
N GLY A 50 -10.01 7.99 9.99
CA GLY A 50 -9.63 7.84 11.39
C GLY A 50 -8.58 6.79 11.64
N LYS A 51 -7.92 6.30 10.58
CA LYS A 51 -6.91 5.27 10.72
C LYS A 51 -5.53 5.88 10.90
N LYS A 52 -4.65 5.14 11.56
CA LYS A 52 -3.24 5.50 11.62
C LYS A 52 -2.54 4.88 10.43
N THR A 53 -1.53 5.57 9.92
CA THR A 53 -0.82 5.09 8.73
C THR A 53 0.68 5.29 8.88
N LYS A 54 1.43 4.45 8.19
CA LYS A 54 2.87 4.63 8.01
C LYS A 54 3.22 4.19 6.61
N MET A 55 3.96 5.04 5.90
CA MET A 55 4.38 4.73 4.54
C MET A 55 5.77 4.13 4.56
N LEU A 56 5.95 3.06 3.79
CA LEU A 56 7.19 2.31 3.73
C LEU A 56 7.73 2.28 2.31
N SER A 57 9.03 2.30 2.18
CA SER A 57 9.68 2.10 0.89
C SER A 57 11.10 1.57 1.11
N ALA A 58 11.47 0.56 0.32
CA ALA A 58 12.84 0.07 0.33
C ALA A 58 13.78 1.05 -0.39
N GLY A 59 13.23 1.99 -1.17
CA GLY A 59 14.06 2.87 -1.97
C GLY A 59 14.79 2.12 -3.05
N PRO A 60 15.88 2.67 -3.56
CA PRO A 60 16.35 4.04 -3.31
C PRO A 60 15.50 5.07 -4.03
N PHE A 61 15.48 6.27 -3.49
CA PHE A 61 14.76 7.40 -4.09
C PHE A 61 15.70 8.12 -5.05
N GLN A 62 15.86 7.56 -6.24
CA GLN A 62 16.83 8.07 -7.20
C GLN A 62 16.27 9.15 -8.12
N ARG A 63 14.96 9.16 -8.33
CA ARG A 63 14.36 10.10 -9.27
C ARG A 63 14.26 11.48 -8.64
N PRO A 64 14.70 12.54 -9.35
CA PRO A 64 14.67 13.88 -8.75
C PRO A 64 13.28 14.35 -8.33
N GLU A 65 12.25 13.95 -9.05
CA GLU A 65 10.91 14.44 -8.77
C GLU A 65 10.34 13.92 -7.45
N ILE A 66 10.92 12.85 -6.88
CA ILE A 66 10.41 12.29 -5.63
C ILE A 66 11.39 12.43 -4.47
N LYS A 67 12.56 13.02 -4.70
CA LYS A 67 13.58 13.11 -3.64
C LYS A 67 13.08 13.83 -2.40
N THR A 68 12.28 14.84 -2.57
CA THR A 68 11.80 15.62 -1.42
C THR A 68 10.81 14.83 -0.57
N ASP A 69 10.25 13.75 -1.10
CA ASP A 69 9.28 12.93 -0.37
C ASP A 69 9.93 11.83 0.44
N GLU A 70 11.22 11.61 0.25
CA GLU A 70 11.93 10.50 0.92
C GLU A 70 11.74 10.50 2.43
N PRO A 71 11.81 11.65 3.12
CA PRO A 71 11.65 11.64 4.58
C PRO A 71 10.29 11.18 5.08
N LEU A 72 9.29 11.11 4.19
CA LEU A 72 7.96 10.65 4.57
C LEU A 72 7.88 9.13 4.68
N PHE A 73 8.91 8.42 4.23
CA PHE A 73 8.89 6.97 4.12
C PHE A 73 9.94 6.35 5.03
N SER A 74 9.65 5.14 5.50
CA SER A 74 10.57 4.37 6.32
C SER A 74 10.92 3.08 5.60
N ALA A 75 12.13 2.60 5.78
CA ALA A 75 12.55 1.30 5.23
C ALA A 75 12.33 0.18 6.25
N GLN A 76 11.76 0.48 7.40
CA GLN A 76 11.60 -0.49 8.48
C GLN A 76 10.19 -0.44 9.01
N VAL A 77 9.61 -1.61 9.26
CA VAL A 77 8.34 -1.71 9.97
C VAL A 77 8.61 -1.46 11.45
N PRO A 78 7.84 -0.59 12.10
CA PRO A 78 8.02 -0.40 13.55
C PRO A 78 7.89 -1.70 14.31
N LYS A 79 8.79 -1.92 15.26
CA LYS A 79 8.87 -3.19 15.98
C LYS A 79 7.59 -3.49 16.73
N GLU A 80 6.95 -2.48 17.28
CA GLU A 80 5.73 -2.71 18.04
C GLU A 80 4.61 -3.25 17.18
N LEU A 81 4.60 -2.94 15.90
CA LEU A 81 3.59 -3.50 15.00
C LEU A 81 3.86 -4.96 14.70
N MET A 82 5.13 -5.35 14.68
CA MET A 82 5.49 -6.75 14.45
C MET A 82 5.07 -7.65 15.60
N GLN A 83 4.87 -7.09 16.78
CA GLN A 83 4.46 -7.87 17.94
C GLN A 83 3.00 -8.23 17.92
N SER A 84 2.17 -7.47 17.19
CA SER A 84 0.74 -7.72 17.10
C SER A 84 0.28 -7.53 15.67
N PRO A 85 0.75 -8.40 14.76
CA PRO A 85 0.45 -8.20 13.34
C PRO A 85 -1.03 -8.28 12.99
N GLU A 86 -1.82 -8.91 13.85
CA GLU A 86 -3.26 -9.01 13.60
C GLU A 86 -3.97 -7.66 13.72
N LYS A 87 -3.30 -6.63 14.24
CA LYS A 87 -3.90 -5.30 14.42
C LYS A 87 -3.56 -4.34 13.29
N THR A 88 -2.78 -4.76 12.33
CA THR A 88 -2.30 -3.88 11.26
C THR A 88 -2.53 -4.53 9.92
N GLY A 89 -3.12 -3.77 9.01
CA GLY A 89 -3.26 -4.22 7.62
C GLY A 89 -2.17 -3.58 6.76
N VAL A 90 -1.82 -4.25 5.67
CA VAL A 90 -0.84 -3.75 4.72
C VAL A 90 -1.53 -3.50 3.39
N ILE A 91 -1.33 -2.31 2.84
CA ILE A 91 -1.83 -1.98 1.51
C ILE A 91 -0.64 -1.79 0.60
N ILE A 92 -0.59 -2.60 -0.45
CA ILE A 92 0.46 -2.52 -1.45
C ILE A 92 -0.10 -1.75 -2.63
N VAL A 93 0.58 -0.68 -3.01
CA VAL A 93 0.10 0.18 -4.11
C VAL A 93 1.06 0.11 -5.28
N ASP A 94 0.52 0.26 -6.47
CA ASP A 94 1.27 0.42 -7.71
C ASP A 94 2.20 -0.75 -8.01
N CYS A 95 1.88 -1.94 -7.51
CA CYS A 95 2.57 -3.16 -7.90
C CYS A 95 1.72 -4.37 -7.54
N SER A 96 2.08 -5.51 -8.10
CA SER A 96 1.21 -6.67 -8.10
C SER A 96 1.36 -7.57 -6.87
N GLY A 97 2.33 -7.31 -6.02
CA GLY A 97 2.49 -8.17 -4.86
C GLY A 97 3.60 -7.71 -3.94
N ILE A 98 3.64 -8.30 -2.76
CA ILE A 98 4.61 -7.96 -1.73
C ILE A 98 6.04 -8.13 -2.22
N GLU A 99 6.29 -9.13 -3.03
CA GLU A 99 7.66 -9.41 -3.50
C GLU A 99 8.25 -8.25 -4.28
N ARG A 100 7.41 -7.35 -4.82
CA ARG A 100 7.91 -6.20 -5.57
C ARG A 100 8.38 -5.07 -4.68
N THR A 101 8.14 -5.17 -3.37
CA THR A 101 8.50 -4.10 -2.45
C THR A 101 9.98 -4.10 -2.08
N GLY A 102 10.74 -5.11 -2.49
CA GLY A 102 12.17 -5.15 -2.23
C GLY A 102 12.49 -5.72 -0.85
N ASP A 103 13.51 -5.15 -0.21
CA ASP A 103 14.00 -5.70 1.05
C ASP A 103 13.00 -5.66 2.18
N ILE A 104 11.97 -4.82 2.09
CA ILE A 104 10.97 -4.80 3.15
C ILE A 104 9.94 -5.93 3.03
N ALA A 105 9.98 -6.68 1.93
CA ALA A 105 8.99 -7.73 1.69
C ALA A 105 8.92 -8.73 2.83
N GLU A 106 10.07 -9.14 3.36
CA GLU A 106 10.07 -10.10 4.45
C GLU A 106 9.37 -9.58 5.70
N GLN A 107 9.53 -8.29 5.97
CA GLN A 107 8.88 -7.70 7.14
C GLN A 107 7.37 -7.66 6.99
N LEU A 108 6.88 -7.62 5.76
CA LEU A 108 5.45 -7.51 5.50
C LEU A 108 4.71 -8.84 5.52
N THR A 109 5.42 -9.95 5.44
CA THR A 109 4.77 -11.26 5.31
C THR A 109 3.99 -11.68 6.54
N SER A 110 4.25 -11.07 7.68
CA SER A 110 3.52 -11.39 8.92
C SER A 110 2.13 -10.76 8.97
N PHE A 111 1.83 -9.84 8.05
CA PHE A 111 0.59 -9.08 8.08
C PHE A 111 -0.35 -9.53 6.98
N SER A 112 -1.65 -9.34 7.21
CA SER A 112 -2.62 -9.46 6.11
C SER A 112 -2.46 -8.28 5.18
N SER A 113 -2.51 -8.54 3.89
CA SER A 113 -2.25 -7.49 2.90
C SER A 113 -3.24 -7.55 1.75
N ILE A 114 -3.38 -6.42 1.08
CA ILE A 114 -4.16 -6.32 -0.14
C ILE A 114 -3.35 -5.48 -1.12
N CYS A 115 -3.42 -5.81 -2.38
CA CYS A 115 -2.72 -5.07 -3.43
C CYS A 115 -3.70 -4.27 -4.24
N ILE A 116 -3.38 -3.00 -4.43
CA ILE A 116 -4.18 -2.12 -5.29
C ILE A 116 -3.26 -1.69 -6.42
N ASP A 117 -3.56 -2.16 -7.62
CA ASP A 117 -2.72 -1.95 -8.77
C ASP A 117 -3.58 -1.52 -9.94
N HIS A 118 -3.26 -0.38 -10.52
CA HIS A 118 -4.04 0.16 -11.63
C HIS A 118 -3.59 -0.39 -12.98
N HIS A 119 -2.62 -1.27 -13.00
CA HIS A 119 -2.17 -1.88 -14.25
C HIS A 119 -3.25 -2.85 -14.75
N ALA A 120 -3.39 -2.89 -16.04
CA ALA A 120 -4.49 -3.62 -16.64
C ALA A 120 -4.45 -5.11 -16.35
N THR A 121 -3.31 -5.65 -16.07
CA THR A 121 -3.18 -7.06 -15.86
C THR A 121 -3.50 -7.54 -14.49
N ASN A 122 -3.95 -6.73 -13.72
CA ASN A 122 -4.14 -7.12 -12.41
C ASN A 122 -4.91 -8.32 -12.18
N THR A 123 -4.63 -8.90 -12.41
CA THR A 123 -5.02 -9.77 -12.10
C THR A 123 -5.05 -10.51 -11.28
N THR A 124 -5.21 -10.32 -11.29
CA THR A 124 -5.34 -10.77 -10.61
C THR A 124 -5.65 -11.31 -9.98
N LYS A 125 -5.85 -11.16 -9.99
CA LYS A 125 -6.21 -11.50 -9.39
C LYS A 125 -6.48 -12.45 -9.22
N GLU A 126 -6.33 -12.27 -9.90
CA GLU A 126 -6.56 -13.01 -9.93
C GLU A 126 -6.40 -13.84 -9.88
N ALA A 127 -6.19 -13.56 -10.11
CA ALA A 127 -6.20 -14.17 -10.12
C ALA A 127 -6.27 -14.89 -10.01
N GLY A 128 -6.41 -14.76 -10.11
CA GLY A 128 -6.64 -15.31 -10.03
C GLY A 128 -6.71 -15.94 -10.23
N PRO A 129 -6.78 -16.18 -10.38
CA PRO A 129 -7.03 -16.74 -10.54
C PRO A 129 -7.17 -17.30 -10.43
#